data_92aef3fafa4d1d0dde6ee30460fd1f6d
#
_entry.id   92aef3fafa4d1d0dde6ee30460fd1f6d
#
_cell.length_a   1.000
_cell.length_b   1.000
_cell.length_c   1.000
_cell.angle_alpha   90.00
_cell.angle_beta   90.00
_cell.angle_gamma   90.00
#
_symmetry.space_group_name_H-M   'P 1'
#
loop_
_entity.id
_entity.type
_entity.pdbx_description
1 polymer ?
#
loop_
_entity_poly.entity_id
_entity_poly.type
_entity_poly.pdbx_seq_one_letter_code
_entity_poly.pdbx_strand_id
1 'polypeptide(L)'
;MAGRAMLPPNMLNAATGAMRSLHDSVLSLEKRCLRENDVAYPVFVAKVPEGKGFVDNSIRRTIVLRFDDIHAMLNLHPLHYTFVRLFSLSMEMRIIRDKTPDIVIVDPFYMRAKILGSAGDQQVASSYLEGVILANQDKDNFLVPYFPE
;
A
#
# COMPACT_ATOMS: atom_id res chain seq x y z
N MET A 1 22.00 -1.09 3.38
CA MET A 1 22.06 0.15 2.55
C MET A 1 22.18 1.45 3.36
N ALA A 2 22.77 1.33 4.53
CA ALA A 2 22.93 2.44 5.45
C ALA A 2 23.71 3.61 4.83
N GLY A 3 23.18 4.82 4.95
CA GLY A 3 23.85 6.06 4.55
C GLY A 3 23.70 6.50 3.09
N ARG A 4 22.86 5.86 2.28
CA ARG A 4 22.53 6.37 0.95
C ARG A 4 21.46 7.45 1.04
N ALA A 5 21.70 8.57 0.36
CA ALA A 5 20.66 9.56 0.15
C ALA A 5 19.45 8.88 -0.55
N MET A 6 18.27 9.13 -0.04
CA MET A 6 17.03 8.56 -0.61
C MET A 6 16.74 9.10 -2.00
N LEU A 7 17.08 10.34 -2.25
CA LEU A 7 16.96 10.99 -3.55
C LEU A 7 18.32 11.49 -4.02
N PRO A 8 18.62 11.34 -5.32
CA PRO A 8 19.75 12.02 -5.93
C PRO A 8 19.67 13.55 -5.72
N PRO A 9 20.79 14.26 -5.58
CA PRO A 9 20.79 15.70 -5.28
C PRO A 9 19.98 16.56 -6.27
N ASN A 10 20.03 16.21 -7.56
CA ASN A 10 19.25 16.90 -8.59
C ASN A 10 17.74 16.73 -8.42
N MET A 11 17.29 15.54 -8.04
CA MET A 11 15.88 15.27 -7.77
C MET A 11 15.42 15.92 -6.45
N LEU A 12 16.28 15.92 -5.44
CA LEU A 12 15.99 16.58 -4.15
C LEU A 12 15.81 18.10 -4.33
N ASN A 13 16.60 18.72 -5.21
CA ASN A 13 16.46 20.14 -5.53
C ASN A 13 15.14 20.47 -6.25
N ALA A 14 14.67 19.57 -7.08
CA ALA A 14 13.39 19.70 -7.80
C ALA A 14 12.16 19.23 -7.00
N ALA A 15 12.38 18.57 -5.85
CA ALA A 15 11.30 17.97 -5.07
C ALA A 15 10.37 19.02 -4.45
N THR A 16 9.07 18.71 -4.44
CA THR A 16 8.06 19.50 -3.72
C THR A 16 8.33 19.51 -2.20
N GLY A 17 7.73 20.46 -1.49
CA GLY A 17 7.86 20.54 -0.03
C GLY A 17 7.43 19.25 0.67
N ALA A 18 6.33 18.61 0.23
CA ALA A 18 5.86 17.34 0.78
C ALA A 18 6.87 16.19 0.54
N MET A 19 7.48 16.12 -0.64
CA MET A 19 8.45 15.09 -0.98
C MET A 19 9.76 15.28 -0.18
N ARG A 20 10.21 16.52 0.03
CA ARG A 20 11.34 16.82 0.90
C ARG A 20 11.05 16.44 2.35
N SER A 21 9.88 16.79 2.86
CA SER A 21 9.48 16.46 4.22
C SER A 21 9.44 14.93 4.44
N LEU A 22 8.93 14.17 3.47
CA LEU A 22 8.96 12.71 3.52
C LEU A 22 10.40 12.19 3.51
N HIS A 23 11.25 12.68 2.59
CA HIS A 23 12.66 12.33 2.49
C HIS A 23 13.40 12.55 3.82
N ASP A 24 13.27 13.73 4.40
CA ASP A 24 13.97 14.09 5.65
C ASP A 24 13.45 13.27 6.85
N SER A 25 12.15 13.01 6.90
CA SER A 25 11.52 12.16 7.91
C SER A 25 12.05 10.73 7.84
N VAL A 26 12.14 10.17 6.64
CA VAL A 26 12.64 8.81 6.42
C VAL A 26 14.13 8.69 6.74
N LEU A 27 14.95 9.68 6.35
CA LEU A 27 16.38 9.72 6.73
C LEU A 27 16.58 9.82 8.24
N SER A 28 15.75 10.59 8.91
CA SER A 28 15.78 10.70 10.38
C SER A 28 15.45 9.38 11.07
N LEU A 29 14.46 8.65 10.54
CA LEU A 29 14.09 7.31 11.01
C LEU A 29 15.22 6.31 10.76
N GLU A 30 15.84 6.32 9.57
CA GLU A 30 16.96 5.44 9.25
C GLU A 30 18.11 5.62 10.26
N LYS A 31 18.51 6.84 10.52
CA LYS A 31 19.58 7.15 11.49
C LYS A 31 19.27 6.61 12.90
N ARG A 32 17.99 6.61 13.28
CA ARG A 32 17.55 6.07 14.57
C ARG A 32 17.61 4.56 14.56
N CYS A 33 17.06 3.91 13.53
CA CYS A 33 17.04 2.44 13.40
C CYS A 33 18.47 1.86 13.34
N LEU A 34 19.39 2.53 12.66
CA LEU A 34 20.79 2.11 12.59
C LEU A 34 21.48 2.16 13.96
N ARG A 35 21.13 3.13 14.82
CA ARG A 35 21.66 3.20 16.19
C ARG A 35 21.15 2.08 17.08
N GLU A 36 19.95 1.61 16.82
CA GLU A 36 19.27 0.57 17.59
C GLU A 36 19.53 -0.84 17.03
N ASN A 37 20.36 -0.99 15.98
CA ASN A 37 20.63 -2.25 15.27
C ASN A 37 19.37 -2.93 14.71
N ASP A 38 18.29 -2.18 14.50
CA ASP A 38 17.01 -2.72 14.03
C ASP A 38 16.81 -2.44 12.54
N VAL A 39 17.38 -3.29 11.69
CA VAL A 39 17.33 -3.20 10.22
C VAL A 39 15.93 -3.48 9.66
N ALA A 40 15.04 -4.06 10.46
CA ALA A 40 13.72 -4.51 10.03
C ALA A 40 12.58 -3.55 10.45
N TYR A 41 12.91 -2.39 10.98
CA TYR A 41 11.92 -1.47 11.52
C TYR A 41 10.97 -0.94 10.41
N PRO A 42 9.66 -1.03 10.58
CA PRO A 42 8.73 -0.46 9.64
C PRO A 42 8.79 1.08 9.71
N VAL A 43 8.95 1.72 8.56
CA VAL A 43 8.92 3.18 8.45
C VAL A 43 7.50 3.71 8.65
N PHE A 44 6.53 2.97 8.12
CA PHE A 44 5.13 3.32 8.19
C PHE A 44 4.27 2.07 8.37
N VAL A 45 3.31 2.15 9.28
CA VAL A 45 2.34 1.10 9.54
C VAL A 45 0.94 1.69 9.47
N ALA A 46 0.16 1.29 8.46
CA ALA A 46 -1.26 1.59 8.39
C ALA A 46 -2.07 0.39 8.86
N LYS A 47 -3.06 0.62 9.70
CA LYS A 47 -4.05 -0.38 10.07
C LYS A 47 -5.33 -0.11 9.28
N VAL A 48 -5.83 -1.14 8.62
CA VAL A 48 -7.16 -1.09 8.03
C VAL A 48 -8.19 -1.06 9.17
N PRO A 49 -9.06 -0.05 9.25
CA PRO A 49 -10.06 0.05 10.31
C PRO A 49 -11.00 -1.16 10.32
N GLU A 50 -11.43 -1.58 11.49
CA GLU A 50 -12.39 -2.68 11.62
C GLU A 50 -13.75 -2.27 11.06
N GLY A 51 -14.33 -3.13 10.21
CA GLY A 51 -15.61 -2.87 9.53
C GLY A 51 -15.58 -1.70 8.53
N LYS A 52 -14.41 -1.16 8.23
CA LYS A 52 -14.20 -0.08 7.26
C LYS A 52 -12.95 -0.37 6.46
N GLY A 53 -13.04 -0.22 5.17
CA GLY A 53 -11.92 -0.52 4.29
C GLY A 53 -11.87 -1.98 3.92
N PHE A 54 -11.54 -2.23 2.68
CA PHE A 54 -11.54 -3.50 1.97
C PHE A 54 -12.43 -4.56 2.61
N VAL A 55 -13.53 -4.92 1.99
CA VAL A 55 -14.42 -5.98 2.48
C VAL A 55 -13.59 -7.24 2.68
N ASP A 56 -13.02 -7.38 3.86
CA ASP A 56 -12.20 -8.52 4.18
C ASP A 56 -12.21 -8.80 5.68
N ASN A 57 -12.59 -10.03 6.02
CA ASN A 57 -12.31 -10.64 7.30
C ASN A 57 -10.88 -11.14 7.40
N SER A 58 -10.00 -10.77 6.45
CA SER A 58 -8.69 -11.33 6.34
C SER A 58 -7.74 -10.87 7.44
N ILE A 59 -6.84 -11.76 7.69
CA ILE A 59 -5.73 -11.71 8.64
C ILE A 59 -4.77 -10.52 8.39
N ARG A 60 -4.87 -9.84 7.24
CA ARG A 60 -3.89 -8.82 6.81
C ARG A 60 -4.41 -7.39 6.93
N ARG A 61 -4.90 -7.03 8.11
CA ARG A 61 -5.36 -5.67 8.43
C ARG A 61 -4.23 -4.64 8.57
N THR A 62 -2.98 -5.05 8.36
CA THR A 62 -1.84 -4.16 8.52
C THR A 62 -1.10 -4.02 7.20
N ILE A 63 -0.87 -2.78 6.78
CA ILE A 63 -0.05 -2.42 5.63
C ILE A 63 1.24 -1.85 6.19
N VAL A 64 2.36 -2.48 5.86
CA VAL A 64 3.68 -2.11 6.36
C VAL A 64 4.55 -1.64 5.21
N LEU A 65 5.02 -0.40 5.27
CA LEU A 65 6.06 0.12 4.39
C LEU A 65 7.41 0.07 5.11
N ARG A 66 8.38 -0.52 4.45
CA ARG A 66 9.76 -0.59 4.91
C ARG A 66 10.60 0.49 4.24
N PHE A 67 11.79 0.69 4.79
CA PHE A 67 12.76 1.63 4.25
C PHE A 67 13.08 1.35 2.77
N ASP A 68 13.32 0.07 2.43
CA ASP A 68 13.64 -0.33 1.06
C ASP A 68 12.50 -0.03 0.07
N ASP A 69 11.25 -0.15 0.50
CA ASP A 69 10.09 0.18 -0.34
C ASP A 69 10.10 1.67 -0.70
N ILE A 70 10.31 2.53 0.30
CA ILE A 70 10.35 3.99 0.09
C ILE A 70 11.57 4.39 -0.74
N HIS A 71 12.73 3.78 -0.47
CA HIS A 71 13.93 4.02 -1.26
C HIS A 71 13.71 3.64 -2.72
N ALA A 72 13.12 2.48 -2.99
CA ALA A 72 12.78 2.04 -4.34
C ALA A 72 11.84 3.03 -5.03
N MET A 73 10.76 3.46 -4.36
CA MET A 73 9.81 4.44 -4.89
C MET A 73 10.51 5.76 -5.26
N LEU A 74 11.32 6.30 -4.35
CA LEU A 74 12.00 7.59 -4.56
C LEU A 74 13.07 7.53 -5.67
N ASN A 75 13.61 6.35 -5.96
CA ASN A 75 14.59 6.13 -7.03
C ASN A 75 13.96 5.60 -8.33
N LEU A 76 12.65 5.72 -8.49
CA LEU A 76 11.91 5.31 -9.70
C LEU A 76 12.10 3.83 -10.05
N HIS A 77 12.36 2.99 -9.07
CA HIS A 77 12.30 1.54 -9.23
C HIS A 77 10.83 1.08 -9.32
N PRO A 78 10.56 -0.14 -9.79
CA PRO A 78 9.22 -0.68 -9.79
C PRO A 78 8.54 -0.53 -8.42
N LEU A 79 7.33 0.01 -8.44
CA LEU A 79 6.59 0.31 -7.22
C LEU A 79 6.16 -0.99 -6.55
N HIS A 80 6.43 -1.14 -5.26
CA HIS A 80 5.98 -2.31 -4.52
C HIS A 80 4.46 -2.27 -4.32
N TYR A 81 3.78 -3.43 -4.41
CA TYR A 81 2.32 -3.54 -4.31
C TYR A 81 1.73 -2.91 -3.02
N THR A 82 2.52 -2.83 -1.96
CA THR A 82 2.12 -2.21 -0.69
C THR A 82 1.73 -0.73 -0.86
N PHE A 83 2.38 0.00 -1.77
CA PHE A 83 1.98 1.37 -2.10
C PHE A 83 0.63 1.42 -2.80
N VAL A 84 0.40 0.52 -3.76
CA VAL A 84 -0.89 0.42 -4.45
C VAL A 84 -1.99 0.12 -3.43
N ARG A 85 -1.73 -0.80 -2.51
CA ARG A 85 -2.65 -1.15 -1.43
C ARG A 85 -2.92 0.03 -0.49
N LEU A 86 -1.88 0.76 -0.08
CA LEU A 86 -2.01 1.95 0.77
C LEU A 86 -2.80 3.07 0.06
N PHE A 87 -2.52 3.28 -1.22
CA PHE A 87 -3.25 4.26 -2.03
C PHE A 87 -4.73 3.87 -2.18
N SER A 88 -5.01 2.61 -2.47
CA SER A 88 -6.37 2.07 -2.56
C SER A 88 -7.14 2.23 -1.25
N LEU A 89 -6.51 1.94 -0.11
CA LEU A 89 -7.11 2.20 1.21
C LEU A 89 -7.41 3.68 1.43
N SER A 90 -6.48 4.56 1.03
CA SER A 90 -6.69 6.01 1.14
C SER A 90 -7.87 6.49 0.29
N MET A 91 -8.02 5.97 -0.93
CA MET A 91 -9.17 6.25 -1.80
C MET A 91 -10.47 5.77 -1.18
N GLU A 92 -10.50 4.55 -0.67
CA GLU A 92 -11.68 3.98 -0.01
C GLU A 92 -12.11 4.82 1.21
N MET A 93 -11.15 5.23 2.03
CA MET A 93 -11.43 6.12 3.16
C MET A 93 -12.01 7.48 2.71
N ARG A 94 -11.62 7.98 1.54
CA ARG A 94 -12.22 9.19 0.95
C ARG A 94 -13.64 8.93 0.46
N ILE A 95 -13.88 7.84 -0.25
CA ILE A 95 -15.21 7.43 -0.71
C ILE A 95 -16.18 7.35 0.47
N ILE A 96 -15.77 6.71 1.57
CA ILE A 96 -16.58 6.60 2.79
C ILE A 96 -16.84 7.99 3.40
N ARG A 97 -15.82 8.82 3.51
CA ARG A 97 -15.94 10.18 4.08
C ARG A 97 -16.83 11.09 3.24
N ASP A 98 -16.62 11.06 1.93
CA ASP A 98 -17.29 11.95 0.98
C ASP A 98 -18.70 11.42 0.60
N LYS A 99 -19.09 10.26 1.18
CA LYS A 99 -20.39 9.60 0.97
C LYS A 99 -20.69 9.38 -0.52
N THR A 100 -19.69 8.93 -1.27
CA THR A 100 -19.82 8.56 -2.69
C THR A 100 -20.14 7.06 -2.74
N PRO A 101 -21.43 6.65 -2.71
CA PRO A 101 -21.80 5.31 -2.30
C PRO A 101 -21.58 4.21 -3.36
N ASP A 102 -21.35 4.58 -4.64
CA ASP A 102 -21.49 3.65 -5.76
C ASP A 102 -20.19 2.97 -6.19
N ILE A 103 -19.11 3.16 -5.43
CA ILE A 103 -17.78 2.65 -5.77
C ILE A 103 -17.27 1.74 -4.65
N VAL A 104 -16.86 0.54 -5.02
CA VAL A 104 -16.13 -0.39 -4.15
C VAL A 104 -14.70 -0.53 -4.65
N ILE A 105 -13.73 -0.46 -3.74
CA ILE A 105 -12.33 -0.72 -4.06
C ILE A 105 -11.95 -2.12 -3.57
N VAL A 106 -11.53 -2.95 -4.51
CA VAL A 106 -11.04 -4.30 -4.23
C VAL A 106 -9.61 -4.23 -3.69
N ASP A 107 -9.29 -5.00 -2.65
CA ASP A 107 -7.93 -5.01 -2.09
C ASP A 107 -6.91 -5.53 -3.13
N PRO A 108 -5.93 -4.71 -3.54
CA PRO A 108 -4.92 -5.09 -4.52
C PRO A 108 -4.09 -6.30 -4.09
N PHE A 109 -4.09 -6.64 -2.80
CA PHE A 109 -3.37 -7.80 -2.30
C PHE A 109 -3.76 -9.09 -3.02
N TYR A 110 -5.07 -9.27 -3.28
CA TYR A 110 -5.60 -10.46 -3.93
C TYR A 110 -5.46 -10.42 -5.46
N MET A 111 -5.19 -9.24 -6.02
CA MET A 111 -5.11 -9.01 -7.47
C MET A 111 -3.66 -8.96 -7.99
N ARG A 112 -2.72 -9.55 -7.27
CA ARG A 112 -1.33 -9.67 -7.71
C ARG A 112 -1.16 -10.85 -8.66
N ALA A 113 -0.30 -10.69 -9.67
CA ALA A 113 0.02 -11.76 -10.61
C ALA A 113 0.47 -13.04 -9.90
N LYS A 114 1.28 -12.93 -8.86
CA LYS A 114 1.74 -14.07 -8.04
C LYS A 114 0.60 -14.86 -7.41
N ILE A 115 -0.44 -14.19 -6.92
CA ILE A 115 -1.62 -14.85 -6.33
C ILE A 115 -2.46 -15.47 -7.43
N LEU A 116 -2.69 -14.73 -8.52
CA LEU A 116 -3.49 -15.22 -9.64
C LEU A 116 -2.81 -16.33 -10.45
N GLY A 117 -1.48 -16.45 -10.38
CA GLY A 117 -0.68 -17.49 -11.04
C GLY A 117 -0.59 -18.82 -10.28
N SER A 118 -1.00 -18.87 -9.01
CA SER A 118 -0.96 -20.08 -8.17
C SER A 118 -2.36 -20.67 -8.00
N ALA A 119 -2.55 -21.95 -8.34
CA ALA A 119 -3.87 -22.59 -8.29
C ALA A 119 -4.51 -22.55 -6.88
N GLY A 120 -3.71 -22.68 -5.82
CA GLY A 120 -4.21 -22.60 -4.45
C GLY A 120 -4.60 -21.18 -4.04
N ASP A 121 -3.82 -20.19 -4.46
CA ASP A 121 -4.05 -18.80 -4.14
C ASP A 121 -5.17 -18.18 -5.00
N GLN A 122 -5.40 -18.71 -6.23
CA GLN A 122 -6.54 -18.32 -7.06
C GLN A 122 -7.87 -18.56 -6.37
N GLN A 123 -7.99 -19.69 -5.66
CA GLN A 123 -9.22 -19.97 -4.93
C GLN A 123 -9.45 -18.97 -3.79
N VAL A 124 -8.39 -18.55 -3.12
CA VAL A 124 -8.47 -17.51 -2.08
C VAL A 124 -8.89 -16.17 -2.69
N ALA A 125 -8.31 -15.80 -3.84
CA ALA A 125 -8.68 -14.58 -4.56
C ALA A 125 -10.14 -14.62 -5.04
N SER A 126 -10.58 -15.76 -5.59
CA SER A 126 -11.96 -15.95 -6.06
C SER A 126 -12.97 -15.86 -4.90
N SER A 127 -12.70 -16.55 -3.79
CA SER A 127 -13.56 -16.49 -2.60
C SER A 127 -13.61 -15.08 -2.00
N TYR A 128 -12.50 -14.35 -2.03
CA TYR A 128 -12.46 -12.96 -1.62
C TYR A 128 -13.34 -12.08 -2.52
N LEU A 129 -13.18 -12.19 -3.85
CA LEU A 129 -13.98 -11.42 -4.82
C LEU A 129 -15.47 -11.73 -4.70
N GLU A 130 -15.83 -13.01 -4.56
CA GLU A 130 -17.21 -13.42 -4.32
C GLU A 130 -17.78 -12.73 -3.07
N GLY A 131 -17.02 -12.75 -1.97
CA GLY A 131 -17.41 -12.08 -0.73
C GLY A 131 -17.60 -10.56 -0.91
N VAL A 132 -16.70 -9.91 -1.67
CA VAL A 132 -16.80 -8.47 -1.98
C VAL A 132 -18.06 -8.17 -2.78
N ILE A 133 -18.34 -8.95 -3.83
CA ILE A 133 -19.52 -8.76 -4.67
C ILE A 133 -20.81 -9.00 -3.87
N LEU A 134 -20.86 -10.08 -3.10
CA LEU A 134 -22.05 -10.41 -2.28
C LEU A 134 -22.33 -9.35 -1.20
N ALA A 135 -21.28 -8.77 -0.61
CA ALA A 135 -21.43 -7.73 0.41
C ALA A 135 -21.80 -6.36 -0.17
N ASN A 136 -21.69 -6.16 -1.49
CA ASN A 136 -21.88 -4.87 -2.14
C ASN A 136 -22.80 -4.98 -3.38
N GLN A 137 -23.84 -5.78 -3.31
CA GLN A 137 -24.77 -5.98 -4.42
C GLN A 137 -25.54 -4.71 -4.82
N ASP A 138 -25.56 -3.72 -3.93
CA ASP A 138 -26.16 -2.39 -4.15
C ASP A 138 -25.22 -1.40 -4.85
N LYS A 139 -24.02 -1.81 -5.23
CA LYS A 139 -22.99 -0.98 -5.85
C LYS A 139 -22.82 -1.29 -7.33
N ASP A 140 -22.67 -0.23 -8.12
CA ASP A 140 -22.56 -0.35 -9.57
C ASP A 140 -21.10 -0.42 -10.08
N ASN A 141 -20.15 0.07 -9.28
CA ASN A 141 -18.77 0.23 -9.73
C ASN A 141 -17.77 -0.47 -8.81
N PHE A 142 -16.97 -1.37 -9.38
CA PHE A 142 -15.88 -2.05 -8.69
C PHE A 142 -14.53 -1.65 -9.31
N LEU A 143 -13.69 -0.98 -8.54
CA LEU A 143 -12.31 -0.70 -8.91
C LEU A 143 -11.42 -1.86 -8.45
N VAL A 144 -10.81 -2.52 -9.42
CA VAL A 144 -9.95 -3.68 -9.22
C VAL A 144 -8.51 -3.31 -9.59
N PRO A 145 -7.69 -2.82 -8.65
CA PRO A 145 -6.30 -2.49 -8.94
C PRO A 145 -5.51 -3.78 -9.18
N TYR A 146 -5.05 -4.00 -10.40
CA TYR A 146 -4.20 -5.14 -10.75
C TYR A 146 -2.73 -4.76 -10.63
N PHE A 147 -1.92 -5.64 -10.05
CA PHE A 147 -0.48 -5.47 -9.93
C PHE A 147 0.25 -6.58 -10.70
N PRO A 148 0.78 -6.29 -11.88
CA PRO A 148 1.69 -7.17 -12.60
C PRO A 148 3.05 -7.15 -11.88
N GLU A 149 3.47 -8.26 -11.32
CA GLU A 149 4.80 -8.43 -10.70
C GLU A 149 5.88 -8.66 -11.76
#